data_b98ced1de53a83dc0cfe34de3bbc0e50
#
_entry.id   b98ced1de53a83dc0cfe34de3bbc0e50
#
_cell.length_a   1.000
_cell.length_b   1.000
_cell.length_c   1.000
_cell.angle_alpha   90.00
_cell.angle_beta   90.00
_cell.angle_gamma   90.00
#
_symmetry.space_group_name_H-M   'P 1'
#
loop_
_entity.id
_entity.type
_entity.pdbx_description
1 polymer ?
#
loop_
_entity_poly.entity_id
_entity_poly.type
_entity_poly.pdbx_seq_one_letter_code
_entity_poly.pdbx_strand_id
1 'polypeptide(L)' 'MKLLIDIDLANDAFDGQHGIESARILRKLADKLEGVEIGAPELLAALYDRNGNCVGACETRSAQHGN' A
#
# COMPACT_ATOMS: atom_id res chain seq x y z
N MET A 1 14.02 0.64 -10.07
CA MET A 1 13.28 0.80 -8.82
C MET A 1 11.89 0.21 -8.98
N LYS A 2 11.40 -0.44 -7.95
CA LYS A 2 10.08 -1.06 -7.97
C LYS A 2 9.16 -0.42 -6.95
N LEU A 3 7.88 -0.30 -7.29
CA LEU A 3 6.85 0.11 -6.35
C LEU A 3 6.17 -1.16 -5.82
N LEU A 4 6.15 -1.30 -4.50
CA LEU A 4 5.59 -2.47 -3.85
C LEU A 4 4.47 -2.04 -2.92
N ILE A 5 3.34 -2.74 -3.03
CA ILE A 5 2.18 -2.50 -2.18
C ILE A 5 1.83 -3.81 -1.51
N ASP A 6 1.85 -3.80 -0.18
CA ASP A 6 1.57 -4.99 0.62
C ASP A 6 0.38 -4.70 1.52
N ILE A 7 -0.66 -5.53 1.46
CA ILE A 7 -1.86 -5.38 2.27
C ILE A 7 -2.23 -6.74 2.85
N ASP A 8 -2.31 -6.81 4.16
CA ASP A 8 -2.76 -8.00 4.86
C ASP A 8 -4.30 -7.99 4.89
N LEU A 9 -4.91 -9.02 4.32
CA LEU A 9 -6.36 -9.09 4.19
C LEU A 9 -7.04 -9.87 5.33
N ALA A 10 -6.29 -10.25 6.35
CA ALA A 10 -6.83 -11.06 7.44
C ALA A 10 -7.65 -10.27 8.47
N ASN A 11 -7.61 -8.95 8.40
CA ASN A 11 -8.29 -8.10 9.36
C ASN A 11 -9.81 -8.11 9.14
N ASP A 12 -10.57 -7.95 10.23
CA ASP A 12 -12.03 -7.94 10.20
C ASP A 12 -12.61 -6.94 9.20
N ALA A 13 -11.93 -5.83 8.96
CA ALA A 13 -12.39 -4.83 8.01
C ALA A 13 -12.54 -5.39 6.60
N PHE A 14 -11.85 -6.47 6.29
CA PHE A 14 -11.91 -7.11 4.98
C PHE A 14 -12.93 -8.25 4.92
N ASP A 15 -13.46 -8.65 6.06
CA ASP A 15 -14.35 -9.81 6.16
C ASP A 15 -15.58 -9.60 5.28
N GLY A 16 -15.78 -10.53 4.33
CA GLY A 16 -16.88 -10.47 3.39
C GLY A 16 -16.76 -9.38 2.33
N GLN A 17 -15.67 -8.61 2.31
CA GLN A 17 -15.52 -7.50 1.38
C GLN A 17 -14.06 -7.19 1.05
N HIS A 18 -13.28 -8.25 0.84
CA HIS A 18 -11.84 -8.11 0.56
C HIS A 18 -11.57 -7.18 -0.62
N GLY A 19 -12.28 -7.34 -1.73
CA GLY A 19 -12.07 -6.51 -2.91
C GLY A 19 -12.49 -5.07 -2.69
N ILE A 20 -13.61 -4.88 -2.03
CA ILE A 20 -14.14 -3.52 -1.79
C ILE A 20 -13.20 -2.72 -0.90
N GLU A 21 -12.76 -3.32 0.20
CA GLU A 21 -11.88 -2.63 1.14
C GLU A 21 -10.50 -2.40 0.53
N SER A 22 -9.97 -3.38 -0.20
CA SER A 22 -8.70 -3.22 -0.89
C SER A 22 -8.77 -2.09 -1.91
N ALA A 23 -9.86 -2.02 -2.67
CA ALA A 23 -10.05 -0.96 -3.65
C ALA A 23 -10.09 0.41 -3.00
N ARG A 24 -10.76 0.52 -1.85
CA ARG A 24 -10.83 1.78 -1.12
C ARG A 24 -9.43 2.24 -0.71
N ILE A 25 -8.64 1.31 -0.16
CA ILE A 25 -7.26 1.61 0.27
C ILE A 25 -6.42 2.04 -0.93
N LEU A 26 -6.54 1.32 -2.04
CA LEU A 26 -5.75 1.61 -3.24
C LEU A 26 -6.12 2.94 -3.87
N ARG A 27 -7.40 3.31 -3.86
CA ARG A 27 -7.81 4.61 -4.39
C ARG A 27 -7.24 5.75 -3.55
N LYS A 28 -7.28 5.59 -2.23
CA LYS A 28 -6.70 6.58 -1.34
C LYS A 28 -5.19 6.69 -1.55
N LEU A 29 -4.53 5.55 -1.72
CA LEU A 29 -3.10 5.54 -2.01
C LEU A 29 -2.80 6.22 -3.33
N ALA A 30 -3.61 5.98 -4.36
CA ALA A 30 -3.40 6.58 -5.67
C ALA A 30 -3.43 8.11 -5.58
N ASP A 31 -4.39 8.66 -4.83
CA ASP A 31 -4.46 10.11 -4.62
C ASP A 31 -3.20 10.65 -3.96
N LYS A 32 -2.69 9.92 -2.99
CA LYS A 32 -1.48 10.33 -2.29
C LYS A 32 -0.26 10.28 -3.21
N LEU A 33 -0.16 9.24 -4.01
CA LEU A 33 0.98 9.04 -4.91
C LEU A 33 1.09 10.15 -5.96
N GLU A 34 -0.02 10.71 -6.38
CA GLU A 34 0.00 11.77 -7.39
C GLU A 34 0.81 12.97 -6.94
N GLY A 35 0.89 13.22 -5.64
CA GLY A 35 1.62 14.36 -5.10
C GLY A 35 3.02 14.03 -4.62
N VAL A 36 3.49 12.81 -4.85
CA VAL A 36 4.79 12.36 -4.33
C VAL A 36 5.82 12.28 -5.43
N GLU A 37 7.00 12.85 -5.15
CA GLU A 37 8.17 12.67 -6.00
C GLU A 37 8.95 11.47 -5.48
N ILE A 38 9.15 10.46 -6.32
CA ILE A 38 9.86 9.26 -5.91
C ILE A 38 11.27 9.32 -6.50
N GLY A 39 12.22 9.69 -5.66
CA GLY A 39 13.61 9.84 -6.10
C GLY A 39 14.55 8.76 -5.60
N ALA A 40 14.14 7.96 -4.63
CA ALA A 40 14.98 6.95 -4.01
C ALA A 40 14.11 5.87 -3.38
N PRO A 41 14.68 4.68 -3.11
CA PRO A 41 13.93 3.65 -2.38
C PRO A 41 13.56 4.16 -0.99
N GLU A 42 12.26 4.09 -0.67
CA GLU A 42 11.78 4.59 0.63
C GLU A 42 10.38 4.08 0.91
N LEU A 43 9.97 4.21 2.16
CA LEU A 43 8.60 3.98 2.57
C LEU A 43 7.78 5.20 2.16
N LEU A 44 6.76 5.00 1.35
CA LEU A 44 5.92 6.09 0.88
C LEU A 44 4.69 6.30 1.73
N ALA A 45 4.09 5.24 2.23
CA ALA A 45 2.87 5.35 3.01
C ALA A 45 2.61 4.08 3.80
N ALA A 46 2.08 4.24 5.01
CA ALA A 46 1.47 3.14 5.73
C ALA A 46 0.01 3.07 5.27
N LEU A 47 -0.53 1.87 5.19
CA LEU A 47 -1.89 1.65 4.71
C LEU A 47 -2.79 1.22 5.86
N TYR A 48 -3.98 1.81 5.93
CA TYR A 48 -4.89 1.58 7.06
C TYR A 48 -6.25 1.11 6.58
N ASP A 49 -6.84 0.18 7.34
CA ASP A 49 -8.20 -0.24 7.06
C ASP A 49 -9.18 0.84 7.51
N ARG A 50 -10.48 0.60 7.28
CA ARG A 50 -11.52 1.58 7.63
C ARG A 50 -11.63 1.82 9.13
N ASN A 51 -11.09 0.92 9.94
CA ASN A 51 -11.10 1.05 11.40
C ASN A 51 -9.84 1.71 11.94
N GLY A 52 -8.93 2.11 11.07
CA GLY A 52 -7.70 2.78 11.46
C GLY A 52 -6.56 1.85 11.84
N ASN A 53 -6.68 0.56 11.57
CA ASN A 53 -5.60 -0.39 11.85
C ASN A 53 -4.63 -0.43 10.66
N CYS A 54 -3.34 -0.44 10.97
CA CYS A 54 -2.34 -0.54 9.92
C CYS A 54 -2.35 -1.96 9.34
N VAL A 55 -2.59 -2.08 8.05
CA VAL A 55 -2.69 -3.38 7.38
C VAL A 55 -1.61 -3.59 6.33
N GLY A 56 -0.76 -2.60 6.11
CA GLY A 56 0.28 -2.77 5.13
C GLY A 56 1.03 -1.49 4.85
N ALA A 57 1.74 -1.50 3.75
CA ALA A 57 2.57 -0.35 3.38
C ALA A 57 2.79 -0.31 1.87
N CYS A 58 3.11 0.89 1.41
CA CYS A 58 3.54 1.13 0.05
C CYS A 58 4.96 1.66 0.12
N GLU A 59 5.87 1.03 -0.61
CA GLU A 59 7.27 1.42 -0.57
C GLU A 59 7.92 1.24 -1.93
N THR A 60 9.06 1.88 -2.11
CA THR A 60 9.89 1.63 -3.28
C THR A 60 11.16 0.92 -2.84
N ARG A 61 11.66 0.06 -3.71
CA ARG A 61 12.90 -0.68 -3.49
C ARG A 61 13.77 -0.62 -4.72
N SER A 62 15.05 -0.70 -4.53
CA SER A 62 15.98 -0.83 -5.64
C SER A 62 15.66 -2.12 -6.39
N ALA A 63 15.76 -2.06 -7.71
CA ALA A 63 15.63 -3.28 -8.50
C ALA A 63 16.84 -4.17 -8.19
N GLN A 64 16.57 -5.33 -7.62
CA GLN A 64 17.61 -6.31 -7.33
C GLN A 64 17.55 -7.37 -8.39
N HIS A 65 18.64 -7.59 -9.06
CA HIS A 65 18.71 -8.63 -10.08
C HIS A 65 20.04 -9.33 -10.00
N GLY A 66 20.01 -10.60 -10.30
CA GLY A 66 21.19 -11.41 -10.16
C GLY A 66 21.55 -11.66 -8.70
N ASN A 67 20.70 -11.32 -7.83
CA ASN A 67 20.93 -11.46 -6.39
C ASN A 67 20.06 -12.51 -5.81
#